data_42221fe22763891a0911d952bc9487a9
#
_entry.id   42221fe22763891a0911d952bc9487a9
#
_cell.length_a   1.000
_cell.length_b   1.000
_cell.length_c   1.000
_cell.angle_alpha   90.00
_cell.angle_beta   90.00
_cell.angle_gamma   90.00
#
_symmetry.space_group_name_H-M   'P 1'
#
loop_
_entity.id
_entity.type
_entity.pdbx_description
1 polymer ?
#
loop_
_entity_poly.entity_id
_entity_poly.type
_entity_poly.pdbx_seq_one_letter_code
_entity_poly.pdbx_strand_id
1 'polypeptide(L)'
;GVRMAVHPDDPPRPILGLPRIVSTAEDMQWMVDTVSSPANGFTMCTGSYGVRADNDLVGMIKQFGPRIYFAHLRSTLREENPNSFHEAAHLGGDVDM
;
A
#
# COMPACT_ATOMS: atom_id res chain seq x y z
N GLY A 1 -1.55 11.76 -22.22
CA GLY A 1 -2.37 12.00 -21.06
C GLY A 1 -1.62 11.83 -19.75
N VAL A 2 -2.27 12.17 -18.67
CA VAL A 2 -1.70 12.09 -17.32
C VAL A 2 -2.32 10.90 -16.60
N ARG A 3 -1.50 10.15 -15.88
CA ARG A 3 -1.94 9.05 -15.02
C ARG A 3 -1.80 9.46 -13.56
N MET A 4 -2.78 9.06 -12.76
CA MET A 4 -2.76 9.27 -11.32
C MET A 4 -2.18 8.02 -10.65
N ALA A 5 -1.25 8.23 -9.73
CA ALA A 5 -0.63 7.15 -8.96
C ALA A 5 -0.91 7.40 -7.47
N VAL A 6 -2.04 6.92 -6.99
CA VAL A 6 -2.49 7.15 -5.62
C VAL A 6 -1.58 6.43 -4.63
N HIS A 7 -1.00 7.18 -3.70
CA HIS A 7 -0.19 6.61 -2.63
C HIS A 7 -1.11 6.04 -1.53
N PRO A 8 -0.79 4.85 -0.99
CA PRO A 8 -1.60 4.28 0.09
C PRO A 8 -1.55 5.10 1.36
N ASP A 9 -2.53 4.85 2.23
CA ASP A 9 -2.57 5.43 3.56
C ASP A 9 -1.34 5.04 4.38
N ASP A 10 -0.84 5.97 5.16
CA ASP A 10 0.27 5.72 6.08
C ASP A 10 -0.03 6.38 7.43
N PRO A 11 -0.35 5.60 8.47
CA PRO A 11 -0.43 4.13 8.51
C PRO A 11 -1.65 3.57 7.76
N PRO A 12 -1.58 2.29 7.30
CA PRO A 12 -2.64 1.68 6.50
C PRO A 12 -3.79 1.13 7.38
N ARG A 13 -4.36 1.99 8.19
CA ARG A 13 -5.48 1.70 9.10
C ARG A 13 -6.15 2.99 9.52
N PRO A 14 -7.40 2.95 10.01
CA PRO A 14 -8.08 4.12 10.57
C PRO A 14 -7.23 4.78 11.67
N ILE A 15 -7.24 6.11 11.70
CA ILE A 15 -6.47 6.89 12.66
C ILE A 15 -7.32 8.07 13.14
N LEU A 16 -7.21 8.41 14.43
CA LEU A 16 -7.95 9.51 15.06
C LEU A 16 -9.48 9.39 14.88
N GLY A 17 -9.98 8.15 14.83
CA GLY A 17 -11.41 7.89 14.61
C GLY A 17 -11.90 8.14 13.19
N LEU A 18 -10.99 8.42 12.26
CA LEU A 18 -11.32 8.70 10.86
C LEU A 18 -11.03 7.48 9.98
N PRO A 19 -11.92 7.20 8.99
CA PRO A 19 -11.65 6.15 8.03
C PRO A 19 -10.51 6.53 7.09
N ARG A 20 -9.96 5.52 6.42
CA ARG A 20 -8.90 5.70 5.42
C ARG A 20 -9.45 5.40 4.03
N ILE A 21 -8.63 5.64 3.01
CA ILE A 21 -9.06 5.51 1.61
C ILE A 21 -8.51 4.23 0.99
N VAL A 22 -7.20 4.01 1.06
CA VAL A 22 -6.58 2.84 0.45
C VAL A 22 -5.49 2.27 1.35
N SER A 23 -5.80 1.15 1.98
CA SER A 23 -4.92 0.46 2.93
C SER A 23 -4.73 -1.01 2.61
N THR A 24 -5.60 -1.59 1.75
CA THR A 24 -5.66 -3.02 1.45
C THR A 24 -5.91 -3.27 -0.03
N ALA A 25 -5.74 -4.53 -0.47
CA ALA A 25 -6.10 -4.95 -1.82
C ALA A 25 -7.59 -4.74 -2.12
N GLU A 26 -8.44 -4.93 -1.11
CA GLU A 26 -9.89 -4.72 -1.25
C GLU A 26 -10.21 -3.26 -1.55
N ASP A 27 -9.53 -2.33 -0.87
CA ASP A 27 -9.67 -0.90 -1.15
C ASP A 27 -9.20 -0.55 -2.56
N MET A 28 -8.07 -1.13 -3.00
CA MET A 28 -7.57 -0.93 -4.36
C MET A 28 -8.58 -1.44 -5.40
N GLN A 29 -9.17 -2.60 -5.17
CA GLN A 29 -10.18 -3.16 -6.07
C GLN A 29 -11.40 -2.25 -6.14
N TRP A 30 -11.84 -1.72 -5.00
CA TRP A 30 -12.96 -0.77 -4.97
C TRP A 30 -12.66 0.48 -5.82
N MET A 31 -11.44 1.01 -5.73
CA MET A 31 -11.05 2.19 -6.52
C MET A 31 -11.07 1.89 -8.03
N VAL A 32 -10.55 0.74 -8.44
CA VAL A 32 -10.54 0.32 -9.86
C VAL A 32 -11.96 0.10 -10.37
N ASP A 33 -12.82 -0.51 -9.56
CA ASP A 33 -14.21 -0.78 -9.94
C ASP A 33 -15.04 0.51 -10.00
N THR A 34 -14.75 1.47 -9.13
CA THR A 34 -15.48 2.75 -9.08
C THR A 34 -15.15 3.64 -10.27
N VAL A 35 -13.87 3.71 -10.66
CA VAL A 35 -13.41 4.47 -11.82
C VAL A 35 -12.49 3.59 -12.66
N SER A 36 -13.03 3.07 -13.75
CA SER A 36 -12.34 2.10 -14.61
C SER A 36 -11.34 2.72 -15.57
N SER A 37 -11.21 4.05 -15.60
CA SER A 37 -10.25 4.73 -16.48
C SER A 37 -8.83 4.19 -16.27
N PRO A 38 -8.06 3.93 -17.34
CA PRO A 38 -6.67 3.51 -17.22
C PRO A 38 -5.77 4.59 -16.59
N ALA A 39 -6.24 5.84 -16.49
CA ALA A 39 -5.53 6.91 -15.78
C ALA A 39 -5.63 6.79 -14.26
N ASN A 40 -6.56 5.98 -13.74
CA ASN A 40 -6.74 5.71 -12.33
C ASN A 40 -5.82 4.57 -11.90
N GLY A 41 -4.78 4.86 -11.14
CA GLY A 41 -3.79 3.88 -10.75
C GLY A 41 -3.15 4.16 -9.40
N PHE A 42 -2.11 3.41 -9.10
CA PHE A 42 -1.53 3.33 -7.76
C PHE A 42 -0.04 3.59 -7.75
N THR A 43 0.40 4.15 -6.63
CA THR A 43 1.77 4.01 -6.16
C THR A 43 1.83 2.75 -5.31
N MET A 44 2.68 1.80 -5.69
CA MET A 44 2.95 0.63 -4.85
C MET A 44 4.02 1.01 -3.82
N CYS A 45 3.58 1.45 -2.66
CA CYS A 45 4.47 1.71 -1.53
C CYS A 45 4.56 0.47 -0.66
N THR A 46 5.66 -0.25 -0.77
CA THR A 46 5.87 -1.49 -0.02
C THR A 46 5.95 -1.24 1.48
N GLY A 47 6.48 -0.09 1.89
CA GLY A 47 6.54 0.27 3.31
C GLY A 47 5.17 0.54 3.91
N SER A 48 4.33 1.34 3.23
CA SER A 48 3.00 1.67 3.75
C SER A 48 2.09 0.45 3.78
N TYR A 49 1.92 -0.26 2.67
CA TYR A 49 1.12 -1.49 2.67
C TYR A 49 1.71 -2.56 3.60
N GLY A 50 3.02 -2.64 3.70
CA GLY A 50 3.73 -3.65 4.48
C GLY A 50 3.61 -3.49 5.99
N VAL A 51 3.17 -2.32 6.48
CA VAL A 51 2.88 -2.14 7.91
C VAL A 51 1.78 -3.10 8.37
N ARG A 52 0.82 -3.39 7.50
CA ARG A 52 -0.21 -4.40 7.78
C ARG A 52 0.31 -5.79 7.45
N ALA A 53 0.41 -6.64 8.47
CA ALA A 53 0.86 -8.02 8.29
C ALA A 53 -0.08 -8.86 7.41
N ASP A 54 -1.36 -8.47 7.32
CA ASP A 54 -2.38 -9.14 6.52
C ASP A 54 -2.40 -8.71 5.05
N ASN A 55 -1.57 -7.75 4.64
CA ASN A 55 -1.41 -7.38 3.24
C ASN A 55 -0.41 -8.32 2.55
N ASP A 56 -0.86 -9.00 1.50
CA ASP A 56 -0.01 -9.81 0.63
C ASP A 56 0.52 -8.92 -0.50
N LEU A 57 1.72 -8.37 -0.32
CA LEU A 57 2.30 -7.42 -1.27
C LEU A 57 2.53 -8.05 -2.65
N VAL A 58 3.00 -9.28 -2.70
CA VAL A 58 3.24 -9.99 -3.97
C VAL A 58 1.91 -10.22 -4.70
N GLY A 59 0.88 -10.64 -3.98
CA GLY A 59 -0.46 -10.81 -4.52
C GLY A 59 -1.02 -9.49 -5.05
N MET A 60 -0.83 -8.39 -4.32
CA MET A 60 -1.27 -7.06 -4.74
C MET A 60 -0.58 -6.61 -6.04
N ILE A 61 0.72 -6.84 -6.16
CA ILE A 61 1.48 -6.53 -7.38
C ILE A 61 0.95 -7.34 -8.57
N LYS A 62 0.70 -8.63 -8.37
CA LYS A 62 0.15 -9.50 -9.43
C LYS A 62 -1.25 -9.07 -9.86
N GLN A 63 -2.09 -8.70 -8.90
CA GLN A 63 -3.48 -8.32 -9.15
C GLN A 63 -3.59 -6.95 -9.82
N PHE A 64 -2.80 -5.97 -9.37
CA PHE A 64 -2.94 -4.58 -9.79
C PHE A 64 -1.79 -4.07 -10.66
N GLY A 65 -0.85 -4.94 -11.05
CA GLY A 65 0.32 -4.56 -11.83
C GLY A 65 0.04 -3.60 -13.00
N PRO A 66 -0.98 -3.85 -13.84
CA PRO A 66 -1.31 -2.96 -14.96
C PRO A 66 -1.73 -1.54 -14.55
N ARG A 67 -2.05 -1.32 -13.28
CA ARG A 67 -2.46 -0.03 -12.74
C ARG A 67 -1.45 0.56 -11.76
N ILE A 68 -0.31 -0.10 -11.57
CA ILE A 68 0.79 0.43 -10.75
C ILE A 68 1.67 1.28 -11.65
N TYR A 69 1.66 2.59 -11.40
CA TYR A 69 2.38 3.57 -12.24
C TYR A 69 3.61 4.15 -11.56
N PHE A 70 3.76 3.90 -10.26
CA PHE A 70 4.93 4.31 -9.51
C PHE A 70 5.23 3.30 -8.40
N ALA A 71 6.50 3.01 -8.15
CA ALA A 71 6.93 2.14 -7.08
C ALA A 71 7.73 2.93 -6.05
N HIS A 72 7.33 2.84 -4.79
CA HIS A 72 8.05 3.41 -3.65
C HIS A 72 8.56 2.24 -2.80
N LEU A 73 9.82 1.89 -3.00
CA LEU A 73 10.45 0.75 -2.31
C LEU A 73 10.95 1.20 -0.94
N ARG A 74 10.19 0.86 0.06
CA ARG A 74 10.43 1.24 1.46
C ARG A 74 10.23 0.02 2.33
N SER A 75 11.03 -0.12 3.40
CA SER A 75 10.86 -1.20 4.36
C SER A 75 10.59 -0.63 5.74
N THR A 76 9.66 -1.26 6.45
CA THR A 76 9.31 -0.93 7.82
C THR A 76 9.40 -2.19 8.67
N LEU A 77 9.51 -2.00 9.98
CA LEU A 77 9.52 -3.10 10.94
C LEU A 77 8.39 -2.85 11.96
N ARG A 78 7.52 -3.83 12.08
CA ARG A 78 6.44 -3.81 13.08
C ARG A 78 7.04 -4.05 14.46
N GLU A 79 6.55 -3.32 15.44
CA GLU A 79 6.97 -3.46 16.82
C GLU A 79 6.09 -4.49 17.55
N GLU A 80 6.38 -4.75 18.83
CA GLU A 80 5.61 -5.66 19.66
C GLU A 80 4.12 -5.31 19.66
N ASN A 81 3.80 -4.02 19.79
CA ASN A 81 2.45 -3.54 19.51
C ASN A 81 2.26 -3.47 17.98
N PRO A 82 1.36 -4.29 17.40
CA PRO A 82 1.22 -4.36 15.93
C PRO A 82 0.74 -3.06 15.29
N ASN A 83 0.25 -2.10 16.08
CA ASN A 83 -0.13 -0.77 15.60
C ASN A 83 1.06 0.20 15.58
N SER A 84 2.20 -0.20 16.10
CA SER A 84 3.44 0.60 16.11
C SER A 84 4.46 -0.01 15.15
N PHE A 85 5.17 0.86 14.45
CA PHE A 85 6.20 0.47 13.50
C PHE A 85 7.23 1.59 13.37
N HIS A 86 8.36 1.27 12.78
CA HIS A 86 9.41 2.25 12.46
C HIS A 86 10.06 1.94 11.13
N GLU A 87 10.78 2.92 10.59
CA GLU A 87 11.57 2.73 9.38
C GLU A 87 12.66 1.70 9.61
N ALA A 88 12.87 0.84 8.64
CA ALA A 88 13.92 -0.19 8.68
C ALA A 88 14.81 -0.09 7.44
N ALA A 89 16.00 -0.64 7.55
CA ALA A 89 16.84 -0.85 6.38
C ALA A 89 16.11 -1.75 5.37
N HIS A 90 16.35 -1.53 4.07
CA HIS A 90 15.61 -2.22 3.01
C HIS A 90 15.57 -3.74 3.18
N LEU A 91 16.66 -4.34 3.61
CA LEU A 91 16.76 -5.80 3.79
C LEU A 91 16.60 -6.23 5.25
N GLY A 92 16.27 -5.30 6.15
CA GLY A 92 16.20 -5.57 7.59
C GLY A 92 14.81 -5.42 8.18
N GLY A 93 13.80 -5.12 7.37
CA GLY A 93 12.42 -4.95 7.83
C GLY A 93 11.53 -6.14 7.51
N ASP A 94 10.23 -5.93 7.67
CA ASP A 94 9.21 -6.95 7.42
C ASP A 94 8.85 -7.10 5.95
N VAL A 95 9.32 -6.20 5.09
CA VAL A 95 9.06 -6.27 3.65
C VAL A 95 10.11 -7.16 2.99
N ASP A 96 9.65 -8.20 2.32
CA ASP A 96 10.51 -9.04 1.51
C ASP A 96 10.79 -8.32 0.18
N MET A 97 11.94 -7.70 0.14
CA MET A 97 12.35 -6.93 -1.03
C MET A 97 12.91 -7.85 -2.13
#